data_9f7d033c1f7a552da11d7f58e386d344
#
_entry.id   9f7d033c1f7a552da11d7f58e386d344
#
_cell.length_a   1.000
_cell.length_b   1.000
_cell.length_c   1.000
_cell.angle_alpha   90.00
_cell.angle_beta   90.00
_cell.angle_gamma   90.00
#
_symmetry.space_group_name_H-M   'P 1'
#
loop_
_entity.id
_entity.type
_entity.pdbx_description
1 polymer ?
#
loop_
_entity_poly.entity_id
_entity_poly.type
_entity_poly.pdbx_seq_one_letter_code
_entity_poly.pdbx_strand_id
1 'polypeptide(L)'
;ALFSYICIPKNEFMEPLEINKVEIRNLQREDYDQLASSFTRVYADGSDVFWTPKQIDKLIRIFPEGQIVVVVDGKIVGCALSIIVNYDDVKNDHTYAQVTGNETFDTHTRKGNILYGIEVFIHPDYRGLRLARRMYEYRKELCEKLNLKAIMFGGRLPNYHKYAEQMRPKEYIDKVRQREIVDPVLLFQLSNDFHVRKVMRNYLPNDEESRHYA
;
A
#
# COMPACT_ATOMS: atom_id res chain seq x y z
N ALA A 1 -16.66 47.13 0.25
CA ALA A 1 -15.92 46.04 0.91
C ALA A 1 -14.78 45.61 -0.02
N LEU A 2 -13.53 46.00 0.30
CA LEU A 2 -12.32 45.57 -0.41
C LEU A 2 -11.93 44.20 0.13
N PHE A 3 -12.03 43.16 -0.70
CA PHE A 3 -11.37 41.88 -0.41
C PHE A 3 -9.93 41.95 -0.87
N SER A 4 -8.99 42.05 0.10
CA SER A 4 -7.57 41.89 -0.19
C SER A 4 -7.23 40.41 -0.22
N TYR A 5 -6.90 39.87 -1.39
CA TYR A 5 -6.31 38.53 -1.49
C TYR A 5 -4.85 38.63 -1.09
N ILE A 6 -4.47 38.02 0.03
CA ILE A 6 -3.07 37.82 0.39
C ILE A 6 -2.60 36.55 -0.38
N CYS A 7 -1.78 36.75 -1.38
CA CYS A 7 -1.01 35.64 -1.96
C CYS A 7 0.13 35.33 -0.99
N ILE A 8 -0.01 34.27 -0.21
CA ILE A 8 1.10 33.73 0.58
C ILE A 8 2.01 33.02 -0.43
N PRO A 9 3.27 33.45 -0.64
CA PRO A 9 4.19 32.73 -1.47
C PRO A 9 4.36 31.33 -0.88
N LYS A 10 4.07 30.28 -1.66
CA LYS A 10 4.45 28.92 -1.30
C LYS A 10 5.94 28.92 -1.05
N ASN A 11 6.31 28.54 0.16
CA ASN A 11 7.69 28.35 0.59
C ASN A 11 8.50 27.58 -0.43
N GLU A 12 9.74 28.04 -0.58
CA GLU A 12 10.90 27.39 -1.17
C GLU A 12 10.59 26.54 -2.41
N PHE A 13 10.99 27.06 -3.54
CA PHE A 13 11.10 26.32 -4.77
C PHE A 13 12.03 25.12 -4.53
N MET A 14 11.47 23.99 -4.12
CA MET A 14 12.10 22.73 -4.46
C MET A 14 12.15 22.70 -5.98
N GLU A 15 13.34 22.76 -6.54
CA GLU A 15 13.51 22.53 -7.98
C GLU A 15 12.73 21.27 -8.35
N PRO A 16 11.95 21.29 -9.43
CA PRO A 16 11.23 20.10 -9.84
C PRO A 16 12.26 18.98 -10.02
N LEU A 17 12.01 17.85 -9.36
CA LEU A 17 12.85 16.65 -9.53
C LEU A 17 12.93 16.35 -11.03
N GLU A 18 14.08 16.58 -11.64
CA GLU A 18 14.34 16.13 -13.00
C GLU A 18 14.43 14.61 -12.99
N ILE A 19 13.38 13.96 -13.46
CA ILE A 19 13.31 12.50 -13.54
C ILE A 19 13.64 12.10 -14.97
N ASN A 20 14.73 11.37 -15.13
CA ASN A 20 15.19 10.87 -16.43
C ASN A 20 14.61 9.48 -16.74
N LYS A 21 14.54 8.60 -15.74
CA LYS A 21 14.12 7.22 -15.94
C LYS A 21 13.26 6.73 -14.78
N VAL A 22 12.11 6.14 -15.10
CA VAL A 22 11.28 5.39 -14.16
C VAL A 22 11.16 3.96 -14.66
N GLU A 23 11.47 3.01 -13.79
CA GLU A 23 11.39 1.58 -14.07
C GLU A 23 10.56 0.88 -13.00
N ILE A 24 9.72 -0.06 -13.42
CA ILE A 24 9.06 -1.01 -12.52
C ILE A 24 9.60 -2.39 -12.87
N ARG A 25 10.18 -3.05 -11.90
CA ARG A 25 10.79 -4.35 -12.08
C ARG A 25 10.61 -5.24 -10.86
N ASN A 26 10.95 -6.51 -11.01
CA ASN A 26 10.95 -7.41 -9.87
C ASN A 26 12.07 -7.04 -8.89
N LEU A 27 11.75 -7.23 -7.61
CA LEU A 27 12.66 -7.06 -6.48
C LEU A 27 13.80 -8.11 -6.55
N GLN A 28 15.02 -7.66 -6.35
CA GLN A 28 16.23 -8.48 -6.27
C GLN A 28 16.75 -8.49 -4.82
N ARG A 29 17.56 -9.47 -4.45
CA ARG A 29 18.17 -9.54 -3.11
C ARG A 29 19.05 -8.34 -2.80
N GLU A 30 19.78 -7.88 -3.80
CA GLU A 30 20.70 -6.77 -3.74
C GLU A 30 20.00 -5.41 -3.49
N ASP A 31 18.68 -5.37 -3.69
CA ASP A 31 17.86 -4.19 -3.47
C ASP A 31 17.53 -3.95 -1.99
N TYR A 32 17.78 -4.93 -1.13
CA TYR A 32 17.27 -4.93 0.25
C TYR A 32 17.61 -3.65 1.03
N ASP A 33 18.87 -3.23 1.03
CA ASP A 33 19.32 -2.08 1.81
C ASP A 33 18.66 -0.77 1.34
N GLN A 34 18.53 -0.59 0.03
CA GLN A 34 17.83 0.58 -0.53
C GLN A 34 16.33 0.55 -0.21
N LEU A 35 15.72 -0.64 -0.30
CA LEU A 35 14.31 -0.82 -0.01
C LEU A 35 14.00 -0.53 1.46
N ALA A 36 14.81 -1.08 2.38
CA ALA A 36 14.70 -0.84 3.81
C ALA A 36 14.89 0.64 4.17
N SER A 37 15.86 1.31 3.54
CA SER A 37 16.08 2.75 3.69
C SER A 37 14.87 3.57 3.22
N SER A 38 14.29 3.23 2.08
CA SER A 38 13.08 3.89 1.56
C SER A 38 11.87 3.67 2.48
N PHE A 39 11.71 2.48 3.03
CA PHE A 39 10.65 2.16 4.00
C PHE A 39 10.77 3.02 5.26
N THR A 40 11.97 3.13 5.84
CA THR A 40 12.22 3.95 7.04
C THR A 40 11.84 5.42 6.81
N ARG A 41 11.96 5.94 5.60
CA ARG A 41 11.53 7.32 5.28
C ARG A 41 10.02 7.46 5.16
N VAL A 42 9.31 6.40 4.82
CA VAL A 42 7.83 6.38 4.79
C VAL A 42 7.24 6.33 6.19
N TYR A 43 7.82 5.51 7.06
CA TYR A 43 7.40 5.25 8.44
C TYR A 43 8.41 5.86 9.44
N ALA A 44 8.71 7.14 9.23
CA ALA A 44 9.75 7.85 10.00
C ALA A 44 9.41 8.01 11.50
N ASP A 45 8.16 7.82 11.88
CA ASP A 45 7.69 7.80 13.26
C ASP A 45 8.00 6.50 14.01
N GLY A 46 8.58 5.51 13.31
CA GLY A 46 8.90 4.19 13.89
C GLY A 46 7.67 3.32 14.14
N SER A 47 6.51 3.66 13.55
CA SER A 47 5.27 2.90 13.73
C SER A 47 5.34 1.48 13.17
N ASP A 48 6.18 1.26 12.17
CA ASP A 48 6.35 -0.02 11.50
C ASP A 48 7.83 -0.41 11.38
N VAL A 49 8.11 -1.71 11.43
CA VAL A 49 9.44 -2.29 11.24
C VAL A 49 9.45 -3.02 9.90
N PHE A 50 10.46 -2.71 9.07
CA PHE A 50 10.61 -3.39 7.79
C PHE A 50 10.99 -4.86 7.98
N TRP A 51 10.54 -5.71 7.07
CA TRP A 51 10.87 -7.14 7.10
C TRP A 51 12.37 -7.41 7.09
N THR A 52 12.74 -8.47 7.75
CA THR A 52 14.14 -8.95 7.77
C THR A 52 14.59 -9.41 6.37
N PRO A 53 15.90 -9.42 6.09
CA PRO A 53 16.45 -9.95 4.84
C PRO A 53 15.93 -11.35 4.52
N LYS A 54 15.80 -12.21 5.56
CA LYS A 54 15.30 -13.58 5.43
C LYS A 54 13.85 -13.66 4.95
N GLN A 55 13.00 -12.74 5.42
CA GLN A 55 11.60 -12.66 5.00
C GLN A 55 11.51 -12.19 3.54
N ILE A 56 12.25 -11.16 3.16
CA ILE A 56 12.30 -10.67 1.78
C ILE A 56 12.86 -11.74 0.84
N ASP A 57 13.94 -12.43 1.22
CA ASP A 57 14.49 -13.55 0.46
C ASP A 57 13.46 -14.65 0.25
N LYS A 58 12.65 -14.94 1.27
CA LYS A 58 11.58 -15.92 1.14
C LYS A 58 10.54 -15.48 0.11
N LEU A 59 10.05 -14.25 0.17
CA LEU A 59 9.08 -13.71 -0.78
C LEU A 59 9.64 -13.79 -2.22
N ILE A 60 10.87 -13.35 -2.45
CA ILE A 60 11.53 -13.43 -3.77
C ILE A 60 11.59 -14.88 -4.25
N ARG A 61 11.92 -15.83 -3.39
CA ARG A 61 12.04 -17.25 -3.75
C ARG A 61 10.70 -17.91 -4.08
N ILE A 62 9.64 -17.62 -3.29
CA ILE A 62 8.34 -18.31 -3.47
C ILE A 62 7.49 -17.68 -4.57
N PHE A 63 7.61 -16.36 -4.78
CA PHE A 63 6.80 -15.63 -5.74
C PHE A 63 7.53 -14.36 -6.24
N PRO A 64 8.60 -14.51 -7.04
CA PRO A 64 9.41 -13.37 -7.51
C PRO A 64 8.59 -12.37 -8.32
N GLU A 65 7.65 -12.82 -9.13
CA GLU A 65 6.82 -11.99 -10.00
C GLU A 65 5.90 -11.03 -9.21
N GLY A 66 5.55 -11.40 -7.99
CA GLY A 66 4.68 -10.63 -7.11
C GLY A 66 5.42 -9.60 -6.23
N GLN A 67 6.74 -9.61 -6.27
CA GLN A 67 7.57 -8.65 -5.53
C GLN A 67 8.13 -7.63 -6.50
N ILE A 68 7.61 -6.41 -6.46
CA ILE A 68 7.98 -5.36 -7.41
C ILE A 68 8.51 -4.12 -6.70
N VAL A 69 9.44 -3.44 -7.34
CA VAL A 69 9.99 -2.15 -6.92
C VAL A 69 9.82 -1.11 -8.01
N VAL A 70 9.69 0.14 -7.57
CA VAL A 70 9.79 1.31 -8.43
C VAL A 70 11.17 1.90 -8.26
N VAL A 71 11.86 2.05 -9.38
CA VAL A 71 13.19 2.64 -9.45
C VAL A 71 13.11 3.95 -10.23
N VAL A 72 13.61 5.02 -9.66
CA VAL A 72 13.73 6.34 -10.28
C VAL A 72 15.20 6.72 -10.31
N ASP A 73 15.75 6.89 -11.49
CA ASP A 73 17.16 7.25 -11.72
C ASP A 73 18.13 6.37 -10.89
N GLY A 74 17.86 5.05 -10.84
CA GLY A 74 18.67 4.07 -10.13
C GLY A 74 18.40 3.95 -8.63
N LYS A 75 17.47 4.74 -8.07
CA LYS A 75 17.07 4.66 -6.65
C LYS A 75 15.74 3.94 -6.50
N ILE A 76 15.65 3.03 -5.54
CA ILE A 76 14.39 2.38 -5.16
C ILE A 76 13.58 3.36 -4.32
N VAL A 77 12.42 3.75 -4.84
CA VAL A 77 11.54 4.75 -4.23
C VAL A 77 10.19 4.20 -3.82
N GLY A 78 9.97 2.92 -3.99
CA GLY A 78 8.75 2.26 -3.56
C GLY A 78 8.72 0.79 -3.90
N CYS A 79 7.77 0.08 -3.30
CA CYS A 79 7.53 -1.32 -3.62
C CYS A 79 6.05 -1.69 -3.52
N ALA A 80 5.72 -2.84 -4.09
CA ALA A 80 4.50 -3.57 -3.78
C ALA A 80 4.84 -5.05 -3.63
N LEU A 81 4.53 -5.60 -2.46
CA LEU A 81 4.78 -6.99 -2.13
C LEU A 81 3.45 -7.76 -2.09
N SER A 82 3.47 -8.99 -2.53
CA SER A 82 2.26 -9.80 -2.69
C SER A 82 2.52 -11.28 -2.44
N ILE A 83 1.46 -11.98 -2.09
CA ILE A 83 1.38 -13.44 -2.08
C ILE A 83 0.15 -13.88 -2.88
N ILE A 84 0.08 -15.16 -3.24
CA ILE A 84 -1.13 -15.74 -3.81
C ILE A 84 -1.78 -16.62 -2.75
N VAL A 85 -3.08 -16.43 -2.55
CA VAL A 85 -3.90 -17.20 -1.59
C VAL A 85 -5.21 -17.68 -2.25
N ASN A 86 -5.93 -18.59 -1.59
CA ASN A 86 -7.28 -18.95 -2.06
C ASN A 86 -8.29 -17.90 -1.57
N TYR A 87 -9.29 -17.62 -2.40
CA TYR A 87 -10.40 -16.74 -2.02
C TYR A 87 -11.11 -17.23 -0.75
N ASP A 88 -11.28 -18.53 -0.60
CA ASP A 88 -11.97 -19.13 0.55
C ASP A 88 -11.27 -18.84 1.88
N ASP A 89 -9.96 -18.66 1.87
CA ASP A 89 -9.17 -18.35 3.06
C ASP A 89 -9.30 -16.87 3.50
N VAL A 90 -9.67 -15.99 2.56
CA VAL A 90 -9.70 -14.53 2.80
C VAL A 90 -11.07 -13.87 2.59
N LYS A 91 -12.08 -14.62 2.18
CA LYS A 91 -13.45 -14.10 1.99
C LYS A 91 -14.13 -13.66 3.28
N ASN A 92 -13.78 -14.29 4.40
CA ASN A 92 -14.27 -13.97 5.73
C ASN A 92 -13.31 -13.01 6.45
N ASP A 93 -13.67 -12.59 7.66
CA ASP A 93 -12.80 -11.78 8.48
C ASP A 93 -11.53 -12.55 8.83
N HIS A 94 -10.41 -11.89 8.65
CA HIS A 94 -9.08 -12.41 8.95
C HIS A 94 -8.17 -11.25 9.36
N THR A 95 -7.07 -11.56 10.00
CA THR A 95 -6.04 -10.60 10.36
C THR A 95 -4.88 -10.62 9.36
N TYR A 96 -4.06 -9.58 9.38
CA TYR A 96 -2.82 -9.54 8.62
C TYR A 96 -1.90 -10.72 8.98
N ALA A 97 -1.78 -11.02 10.28
CA ALA A 97 -1.00 -12.15 10.76
C ALA A 97 -1.51 -13.49 10.20
N GLN A 98 -2.84 -13.68 10.15
CA GLN A 98 -3.42 -14.91 9.61
C GLN A 98 -3.12 -15.06 8.12
N VAL A 99 -3.36 -14.03 7.31
CA VAL A 99 -3.16 -14.13 5.87
C VAL A 99 -1.68 -14.24 5.49
N THR A 100 -0.76 -13.68 6.27
CA THR A 100 0.68 -13.78 6.03
C THR A 100 1.34 -14.98 6.72
N GLY A 101 0.58 -15.77 7.50
CA GLY A 101 1.13 -16.86 8.33
C GLY A 101 2.10 -16.34 9.38
N ASN A 102 1.73 -15.25 10.09
CA ASN A 102 2.61 -14.53 11.01
C ASN A 102 3.94 -14.11 10.31
N GLU A 103 3.83 -13.57 9.11
CA GLU A 103 4.95 -13.10 8.29
C GLU A 103 5.96 -14.19 7.90
N THR A 104 5.58 -15.45 8.03
CA THR A 104 6.34 -16.56 7.45
C THR A 104 6.05 -16.76 5.98
N PHE A 105 4.91 -16.22 5.48
CA PHE A 105 4.42 -16.34 4.12
C PHE A 105 4.15 -17.80 3.67
N ASP A 106 4.00 -18.72 4.62
CA ASP A 106 3.69 -20.13 4.34
C ASP A 106 2.25 -20.32 3.85
N THR A 107 1.42 -19.31 3.96
CA THR A 107 0.07 -19.24 3.39
C THR A 107 0.08 -19.06 1.87
N HIS A 108 1.23 -18.68 1.30
CA HIS A 108 1.35 -18.57 -0.16
C HIS A 108 1.14 -19.90 -0.85
N THR A 109 0.29 -19.91 -1.89
CA THR A 109 0.09 -21.08 -2.75
C THR A 109 -0.08 -20.67 -4.22
N ARG A 110 0.74 -21.21 -5.10
CA ARG A 110 0.63 -20.96 -6.55
C ARG A 110 -0.66 -21.51 -7.17
N LYS A 111 -1.40 -22.36 -6.45
CA LYS A 111 -2.72 -22.86 -6.85
C LYS A 111 -3.86 -21.95 -6.41
N GLY A 112 -3.57 -20.90 -5.67
CA GLY A 112 -4.53 -19.90 -5.25
C GLY A 112 -5.08 -19.07 -6.41
N ASN A 113 -6.08 -18.27 -6.12
CA ASN A 113 -6.80 -17.51 -7.14
C ASN A 113 -6.93 -16.00 -6.81
N ILE A 114 -6.26 -15.54 -5.76
CA ILE A 114 -6.23 -14.15 -5.33
C ILE A 114 -4.78 -13.67 -5.21
N LEU A 115 -4.47 -12.54 -5.84
CA LEU A 115 -3.25 -11.80 -5.56
C LEU A 115 -3.49 -10.95 -4.30
N TYR A 116 -2.88 -11.36 -3.18
CA TYR A 116 -3.05 -10.65 -1.92
C TYR A 116 -1.90 -9.69 -1.68
N GLY A 117 -2.20 -8.38 -1.61
CA GLY A 117 -1.23 -7.34 -1.32
C GLY A 117 -0.88 -7.31 0.16
N ILE A 118 0.39 -7.39 0.47
CA ILE A 118 0.91 -7.35 1.84
C ILE A 118 1.62 -6.03 2.17
N GLU A 119 2.12 -5.32 1.16
CA GLU A 119 2.69 -3.99 1.32
C GLU A 119 2.60 -3.19 0.02
N VAL A 120 2.37 -1.89 0.14
CA VAL A 120 2.53 -0.92 -0.96
C VAL A 120 2.96 0.42 -0.37
N PHE A 121 4.12 0.92 -0.76
CA PHE A 121 4.50 2.28 -0.42
C PHE A 121 5.25 3.00 -1.54
N ILE A 122 5.24 4.33 -1.48
CA ILE A 122 6.10 5.23 -2.26
C ILE A 122 6.77 6.20 -1.28
N HIS A 123 8.07 6.36 -1.44
CA HIS A 123 8.87 7.32 -0.70
C HIS A 123 8.26 8.73 -0.78
N PRO A 124 8.14 9.47 0.32
CA PRO A 124 7.43 10.75 0.38
C PRO A 124 7.86 11.75 -0.70
N ASP A 125 9.16 11.89 -0.96
CA ASP A 125 9.71 12.84 -1.92
C ASP A 125 9.34 12.53 -3.38
N TYR A 126 8.84 11.31 -3.66
CA TYR A 126 8.44 10.86 -4.99
C TYR A 126 6.92 10.70 -5.14
N ARG A 127 6.14 11.19 -4.16
CA ARG A 127 4.67 11.22 -4.25
C ARG A 127 4.21 12.27 -5.27
N GLY A 128 3.00 12.11 -5.78
CA GLY A 128 2.47 13.01 -6.82
C GLY A 128 2.88 12.64 -8.25
N LEU A 129 3.86 11.76 -8.45
CA LEU A 129 4.39 11.32 -9.75
C LEU A 129 3.63 10.13 -10.36
N ARG A 130 2.49 9.77 -9.81
CA ARG A 130 1.64 8.63 -10.23
C ARG A 130 2.36 7.26 -10.21
N LEU A 131 3.46 7.14 -9.48
CA LEU A 131 4.25 5.89 -9.41
C LEU A 131 3.46 4.73 -8.82
N ALA A 132 2.70 4.98 -7.75
CA ALA A 132 1.86 3.96 -7.14
C ALA A 132 0.75 3.47 -8.08
N ARG A 133 0.17 4.37 -8.91
CA ARG A 133 -0.78 3.97 -9.95
C ARG A 133 -0.14 3.00 -10.96
N ARG A 134 1.07 3.30 -11.42
CA ARG A 134 1.82 2.42 -12.33
C ARG A 134 2.11 1.06 -11.71
N MET A 135 2.41 1.01 -10.40
CA MET A 135 2.54 -0.28 -9.68
C MET A 135 1.22 -1.07 -9.67
N TYR A 136 0.08 -0.40 -9.47
CA TYR A 136 -1.21 -1.08 -9.52
C TYR A 136 -1.53 -1.59 -10.92
N GLU A 137 -1.22 -0.83 -11.96
CA GLU A 137 -1.35 -1.29 -13.35
C GLU A 137 -0.52 -2.55 -13.59
N TYR A 138 0.75 -2.56 -13.19
CA TYR A 138 1.62 -3.74 -13.27
C TYR A 138 1.01 -4.96 -12.53
N ARG A 139 0.45 -4.75 -11.35
CA ARG A 139 -0.19 -5.83 -10.57
C ARG A 139 -1.47 -6.34 -11.22
N LYS A 140 -2.25 -5.48 -11.88
CA LYS A 140 -3.43 -5.88 -12.67
C LYS A 140 -3.00 -6.77 -13.84
N GLU A 141 -1.99 -6.36 -14.59
CA GLU A 141 -1.41 -7.17 -15.68
C GLU A 141 -0.88 -8.52 -15.17
N LEU A 142 -0.18 -8.53 -14.03
CA LEU A 142 0.28 -9.77 -13.40
C LEU A 142 -0.90 -10.67 -13.01
N CYS A 143 -1.95 -10.10 -12.45
CA CYS A 143 -3.16 -10.81 -12.06
C CYS A 143 -3.82 -11.51 -13.28
N GLU A 144 -3.93 -10.78 -14.40
CA GLU A 144 -4.44 -11.31 -15.68
C GLU A 144 -3.52 -12.41 -16.22
N LYS A 145 -2.21 -12.17 -16.29
CA LYS A 145 -1.22 -13.13 -16.77
C LYS A 145 -1.24 -14.45 -15.99
N LEU A 146 -1.47 -14.40 -14.69
CA LEU A 146 -1.55 -15.57 -13.82
C LEU A 146 -2.98 -16.14 -13.72
N ASN A 147 -3.95 -15.58 -14.46
CA ASN A 147 -5.37 -15.96 -14.42
C ASN A 147 -5.94 -15.96 -12.99
N LEU A 148 -5.58 -14.96 -12.18
CA LEU A 148 -6.12 -14.76 -10.84
C LEU A 148 -7.45 -14.00 -10.93
N LYS A 149 -8.34 -14.25 -9.98
CA LYS A 149 -9.71 -13.68 -9.99
C LYS A 149 -9.76 -12.23 -9.58
N ALA A 150 -8.85 -11.81 -8.67
CA ALA A 150 -8.84 -10.46 -8.13
C ALA A 150 -7.51 -10.14 -7.40
N ILE A 151 -7.30 -8.85 -7.20
CA ILE A 151 -6.33 -8.32 -6.22
C ILE A 151 -7.12 -7.99 -4.97
N MET A 152 -6.67 -8.44 -3.79
CA MET A 152 -7.25 -8.13 -2.49
C MET A 152 -6.16 -7.64 -1.52
N PHE A 153 -6.53 -6.84 -0.56
CA PHE A 153 -5.67 -6.40 0.55
C PHE A 153 -6.52 -5.79 1.67
N GLY A 154 -5.98 -5.72 2.88
CA GLY A 154 -6.54 -4.88 3.94
C GLY A 154 -6.05 -3.45 3.78
N GLY A 155 -6.98 -2.51 3.58
CA GLY A 155 -6.67 -1.10 3.42
C GLY A 155 -6.78 -0.36 4.75
N ARG A 156 -5.70 0.29 5.21
CA ARG A 156 -5.73 1.14 6.42
C ARG A 156 -6.67 2.33 6.24
N LEU A 157 -7.17 2.83 7.36
CA LEU A 157 -8.01 4.04 7.45
C LEU A 157 -7.31 5.09 8.35
N PRO A 158 -6.16 5.65 7.96
CA PRO A 158 -5.27 6.40 8.86
C PRO A 158 -5.91 7.64 9.48
N ASN A 159 -6.95 8.21 8.88
CA ASN A 159 -7.66 9.35 9.45
C ASN A 159 -8.90 8.96 10.28
N TYR A 160 -9.24 7.67 10.37
CA TYR A 160 -10.44 7.23 11.06
C TYR A 160 -10.44 7.57 12.56
N HIS A 161 -9.29 7.54 13.23
CA HIS A 161 -9.19 7.91 14.65
C HIS A 161 -9.79 9.28 14.97
N LYS A 162 -9.75 10.23 14.02
CA LYS A 162 -10.31 11.58 14.18
C LYS A 162 -11.83 11.62 14.23
N TYR A 163 -12.48 10.55 13.75
CA TYR A 163 -13.93 10.46 13.57
C TYR A 163 -14.57 9.31 14.35
N ALA A 164 -13.76 8.46 14.98
CA ALA A 164 -14.21 7.21 15.61
C ALA A 164 -15.23 7.41 16.72
N GLU A 165 -15.20 8.56 17.43
CA GLU A 165 -16.19 8.93 18.45
C GLU A 165 -17.52 9.44 17.86
N GLN A 166 -17.53 9.81 16.58
CA GLN A 166 -18.66 10.44 15.91
C GLN A 166 -19.42 9.49 15.00
N MET A 167 -18.71 8.53 14.39
CA MET A 167 -19.28 7.63 13.39
C MET A 167 -18.61 6.26 13.34
N ARG A 168 -19.35 5.27 12.86
CA ARG A 168 -18.83 3.90 12.65
C ARG A 168 -17.95 3.83 11.40
N PRO A 169 -17.04 2.83 11.29
CA PRO A 169 -16.13 2.71 10.14
C PRO A 169 -16.86 2.70 8.78
N LYS A 170 -18.00 2.04 8.70
CA LYS A 170 -18.79 1.99 7.45
C LYS A 170 -19.27 3.37 7.03
N GLU A 171 -19.78 4.16 7.96
CA GLU A 171 -20.23 5.53 7.69
C GLU A 171 -19.06 6.43 7.29
N TYR A 172 -17.91 6.27 7.96
CA TYR A 172 -16.68 6.98 7.59
C TYR A 172 -16.29 6.67 6.14
N ILE A 173 -16.25 5.39 5.77
CA ILE A 173 -15.94 4.95 4.41
C ILE A 173 -16.90 5.54 3.39
N ASP A 174 -18.20 5.54 3.69
CA ASP A 174 -19.21 6.11 2.79
C ASP A 174 -19.02 7.62 2.62
N LYS A 175 -18.67 8.35 3.68
CA LYS A 175 -18.34 9.79 3.60
C LYS A 175 -17.05 10.06 2.82
N VAL A 176 -16.03 9.21 2.93
CA VAL A 176 -14.83 9.32 2.11
C VAL A 176 -15.16 9.07 0.64
N ARG A 177 -16.00 8.08 0.32
CA ARG A 177 -16.46 7.82 -1.06
C ARG A 177 -17.23 9.00 -1.65
N GLN A 178 -18.02 9.69 -0.82
CA GLN A 178 -18.76 10.90 -1.20
C GLN A 178 -17.87 12.16 -1.26
N ARG A 179 -16.59 12.04 -0.88
CA ARG A 179 -15.62 13.15 -0.78
C ARG A 179 -15.97 14.19 0.28
N GLU A 180 -16.78 13.83 1.26
CA GLU A 180 -17.06 14.66 2.43
C GLU A 180 -15.91 14.64 3.45
N ILE A 181 -15.18 13.53 3.50
CA ILE A 181 -13.98 13.32 4.32
C ILE A 181 -12.83 12.93 3.43
N VAL A 182 -11.64 13.44 3.75
CA VAL A 182 -10.39 13.07 3.06
C VAL A 182 -9.66 12.00 3.87
N ASP A 183 -9.56 10.79 3.31
CA ASP A 183 -8.63 9.76 3.76
C ASP A 183 -7.68 9.45 2.61
N PRO A 184 -6.38 9.73 2.75
CA PRO A 184 -5.45 9.65 1.62
C PRO A 184 -5.25 8.22 1.11
N VAL A 185 -5.28 7.22 2.00
CA VAL A 185 -5.10 5.81 1.62
C VAL A 185 -6.34 5.29 0.92
N LEU A 186 -7.51 5.46 1.54
CA LEU A 186 -8.77 4.97 0.96
C LEU A 186 -9.09 5.67 -0.37
N LEU A 187 -8.96 7.00 -0.45
CA LEU A 187 -9.19 7.74 -1.70
C LEU A 187 -8.24 7.29 -2.81
N PHE A 188 -6.98 7.04 -2.47
CA PHE A 188 -6.01 6.54 -3.44
C PHE A 188 -6.42 5.16 -3.97
N GLN A 189 -6.83 4.24 -3.11
CA GLN A 189 -7.30 2.91 -3.50
C GLN A 189 -8.55 2.99 -4.38
N LEU A 190 -9.55 3.78 -3.99
CA LEU A 190 -10.76 4.01 -4.78
C LEU A 190 -10.46 4.61 -6.16
N SER A 191 -9.47 5.52 -6.26
CA SER A 191 -9.06 6.14 -7.53
C SER A 191 -8.31 5.20 -8.47
N ASN A 192 -7.93 4.01 -8.00
CA ASN A 192 -7.29 2.95 -8.77
C ASN A 192 -8.21 1.74 -9.01
N ASP A 193 -9.54 1.98 -9.01
CA ASP A 193 -10.59 1.02 -9.31
C ASP A 193 -10.76 -0.09 -8.27
N PHE A 194 -10.27 0.11 -7.03
CA PHE A 194 -10.58 -0.80 -5.94
C PHE A 194 -11.92 -0.45 -5.31
N HIS A 195 -12.58 -1.47 -4.80
CA HIS A 195 -13.88 -1.36 -4.15
C HIS A 195 -13.82 -1.94 -2.75
N VAL A 196 -14.35 -1.21 -1.78
CA VAL A 196 -14.50 -1.73 -0.42
C VAL A 196 -15.52 -2.87 -0.43
N ARG A 197 -15.11 -4.05 -0.02
CA ARG A 197 -15.96 -5.24 0.06
C ARG A 197 -16.58 -5.39 1.43
N LYS A 198 -15.80 -5.14 2.47
CA LYS A 198 -16.23 -5.21 3.87
C LYS A 198 -15.28 -4.42 4.76
N VAL A 199 -15.67 -4.23 5.99
CA VAL A 199 -14.82 -3.71 7.07
C VAL A 199 -14.35 -4.87 7.94
N MET A 200 -13.05 -5.04 8.06
CA MET A 200 -12.43 -6.05 8.92
C MET A 200 -12.06 -5.43 10.27
N ARG A 201 -12.30 -6.17 11.34
CA ARG A 201 -11.91 -5.76 12.71
C ARG A 201 -10.58 -6.41 13.09
N ASN A 202 -9.77 -5.69 13.84
CA ASN A 202 -8.47 -6.17 14.34
C ASN A 202 -7.55 -6.70 13.23
N TYR A 203 -7.66 -6.13 12.05
CA TYR A 203 -6.84 -6.55 10.92
C TYR A 203 -5.35 -6.32 11.19
N LEU A 204 -5.00 -5.13 11.69
CA LEU A 204 -3.69 -4.76 12.23
C LEU A 204 -3.87 -4.34 13.68
N PRO A 205 -3.54 -5.20 14.68
CA PRO A 205 -3.82 -4.91 16.09
C PRO A 205 -3.11 -3.67 16.65
N ASN A 206 -2.01 -3.26 16.02
CA ASN A 206 -1.22 -2.10 16.45
C ASN A 206 -1.54 -0.82 15.66
N ASP A 207 -2.51 -0.84 14.75
CA ASP A 207 -2.90 0.31 13.94
C ASP A 207 -3.96 1.17 14.65
N GLU A 208 -3.48 2.00 15.58
CA GLU A 208 -4.33 2.93 16.35
C GLU A 208 -5.00 4.00 15.47
N GLU A 209 -4.33 4.44 14.41
CA GLU A 209 -4.88 5.43 13.48
C GLU A 209 -6.15 4.94 12.79
N SER A 210 -6.17 3.68 12.40
CA SER A 210 -7.35 3.02 11.81
C SER A 210 -8.29 2.44 12.86
N ARG A 211 -7.99 2.59 14.17
CA ARG A 211 -8.70 1.90 15.26
C ARG A 211 -8.81 0.40 15.00
N HIS A 212 -7.73 -0.19 14.49
CA HIS A 212 -7.56 -1.61 14.15
C HIS A 212 -8.47 -2.10 13.00
N TYR A 213 -9.14 -1.20 12.26
CA TYR A 213 -9.99 -1.56 11.11
C TYR A 213 -9.21 -1.51 9.78
N ALA A 214 -9.66 -2.36 8.84
CA ALA A 214 -9.24 -2.32 7.43
C ALA A 214 -10.42 -2.63 6.50
#